data_e390f9b0c816fbb8bd4fe70df1a047f5
#
_entry.id   e390f9b0c816fbb8bd4fe70df1a047f5
#
_cell.length_a   1.000
_cell.length_b   1.000
_cell.length_c   1.000
_cell.angle_alpha   90.00
_cell.angle_beta   90.00
_cell.angle_gamma   90.00
#
_symmetry.space_group_name_H-M   'P 1'
#
loop_
_entity.id
_entity.type
_entity.pdbx_description
1 polymer ?
#
loop_
_entity_poly.entity_id
_entity_poly.type
_entity_poly.pdbx_seq_one_letter_code
_entity_poly.pdbx_strand_id
1 'polypeptide(L)'
;MAGAKRGCLVVLAILVLLVALAGAAAALLWQRQGSFAGTPVTPSQASVTVASGDSFTTVLGKLRAAGIDEGQDLQWQLLARQLDAAGKLKVGEYALEPAPTPRELLRNMRQGKVLQYRVTIVEGWNIRQLRAALNRAQPLQHKTVDMSDAELMAALGFAEQHPEGRFLPETYIYQRGDNDLDVLKRAHAAMEKELAAAWASRADDLPLKSPYELLILASIIEKETGLASERPQIAGVFMRRLKMGMRLQTDPTVIYGIGSAYDGNIRRSHLTTDTPYNTYTRAGLTPTPIAMPGRDALQATAHPAAGNALYFVAVGDGSGAHEFSATLAEHNAAVARYLQRLRAKRNEAAPK
;
A
#
# COMPACT_ATOMS: atom_id res chain seq x y z
N MET A 1 69.35 -7.22 -57.31
CA MET A 1 68.82 -7.72 -56.02
C MET A 1 68.56 -6.60 -54.97
N ALA A 2 69.11 -5.42 -55.04
CA ALA A 2 68.94 -4.31 -54.07
C ALA A 2 67.55 -3.62 -54.17
N GLY A 3 66.91 -3.57 -55.35
CA GLY A 3 65.62 -2.91 -55.55
C GLY A 3 64.41 -3.66 -54.96
N ALA A 4 64.44 -5.02 -55.01
CA ALA A 4 63.35 -5.85 -54.47
C ALA A 4 63.29 -5.78 -52.92
N LYS A 5 64.46 -5.70 -52.27
CA LYS A 5 64.54 -5.54 -50.80
C LYS A 5 64.02 -4.21 -50.31
N ARG A 6 64.26 -3.11 -51.06
CA ARG A 6 63.73 -1.77 -50.75
C ARG A 6 62.22 -1.68 -50.92
N GLY A 7 61.63 -2.32 -51.95
CA GLY A 7 60.18 -2.38 -52.17
C GLY A 7 59.48 -3.15 -51.04
N CYS A 8 60.04 -4.28 -50.58
CA CYS A 8 59.48 -5.09 -49.50
C CYS A 8 59.51 -4.34 -48.14
N LEU A 9 60.58 -3.57 -47.87
CA LEU A 9 60.67 -2.72 -46.65
C LEU A 9 59.68 -1.56 -46.65
N VAL A 10 59.41 -0.94 -47.81
CA VAL A 10 58.38 0.10 -47.94
C VAL A 10 56.99 -0.45 -47.73
N VAL A 11 56.66 -1.61 -48.31
CA VAL A 11 55.37 -2.28 -48.11
C VAL A 11 55.17 -2.67 -46.63
N LEU A 12 56.22 -3.19 -45.97
CA LEU A 12 56.13 -3.54 -44.56
C LEU A 12 55.95 -2.28 -43.69
N ALA A 13 56.63 -1.19 -43.98
CA ALA A 13 56.47 0.08 -43.26
C ALA A 13 55.04 0.66 -43.41
N ILE A 14 54.46 0.56 -44.62
CA ILE A 14 53.05 0.98 -44.87
C ILE A 14 52.08 0.08 -44.06
N LEU A 15 52.30 -1.23 -44.05
CA LEU A 15 51.48 -2.15 -43.27
C LEU A 15 51.53 -1.85 -41.78
N VAL A 16 52.69 -1.63 -41.23
CA VAL A 16 52.89 -1.25 -39.83
C VAL A 16 52.20 0.07 -39.51
N LEU A 17 52.31 1.07 -40.41
CA LEU A 17 51.63 2.36 -40.26
C LEU A 17 50.10 2.20 -40.25
N LEU A 18 49.57 1.39 -41.19
CA LEU A 18 48.11 1.11 -41.25
C LEU A 18 47.62 0.40 -40.00
N VAL A 19 48.37 -0.58 -39.46
CA VAL A 19 48.04 -1.27 -38.20
C VAL A 19 48.11 -0.30 -37.02
N ALA A 20 49.10 0.59 -36.96
CA ALA A 20 49.21 1.58 -35.91
C ALA A 20 48.07 2.60 -35.96
N LEU A 21 47.68 3.07 -37.17
CA LEU A 21 46.54 3.97 -37.38
C LEU A 21 45.23 3.29 -37.02
N ALA A 22 45.03 2.04 -37.40
CA ALA A 22 43.88 1.25 -37.02
C ALA A 22 43.78 1.04 -35.52
N GLY A 23 44.91 0.77 -34.83
CA GLY A 23 45.01 0.66 -33.40
C GLY A 23 44.68 1.97 -32.67
N ALA A 24 45.20 3.08 -33.15
CA ALA A 24 44.92 4.43 -32.61
C ALA A 24 43.41 4.79 -32.81
N ALA A 25 42.85 4.52 -33.98
CA ALA A 25 41.42 4.71 -34.23
C ALA A 25 40.55 3.85 -33.32
N ALA A 26 40.93 2.57 -33.15
CA ALA A 26 40.19 1.68 -32.22
C ALA A 26 40.28 2.16 -30.77
N ALA A 27 41.41 2.63 -30.31
CA ALA A 27 41.61 3.20 -28.97
C ALA A 27 40.75 4.46 -28.75
N LEU A 28 40.69 5.36 -29.74
CA LEU A 28 39.84 6.55 -29.71
C LEU A 28 38.37 6.22 -29.68
N LEU A 29 37.95 5.23 -30.50
CA LEU A 29 36.55 4.76 -30.49
C LEU A 29 36.19 4.13 -29.14
N TRP A 30 37.11 3.33 -28.57
CA TRP A 30 36.91 2.73 -27.24
C TRP A 30 36.80 3.79 -26.14
N GLN A 31 37.65 4.80 -26.17
CA GLN A 31 37.61 5.93 -25.21
C GLN A 31 36.28 6.71 -25.34
N ARG A 32 35.85 7.03 -26.57
CA ARG A 32 34.58 7.70 -26.86
C ARG A 32 33.38 6.88 -26.37
N GLN A 33 33.40 5.56 -26.60
CA GLN A 33 32.37 4.64 -26.12
C GLN A 33 32.33 4.57 -24.59
N GLY A 34 33.50 4.56 -23.93
CA GLY A 34 33.60 4.56 -22.49
C GLY A 34 33.06 5.85 -21.87
N SER A 35 33.42 7.00 -22.45
CA SER A 35 32.91 8.32 -22.05
C SER A 35 31.39 8.39 -22.20
N PHE A 36 30.83 8.04 -23.38
CA PHE A 36 29.39 7.98 -23.60
C PHE A 36 28.67 7.11 -22.58
N ALA A 37 29.18 5.89 -22.33
CA ALA A 37 28.53 4.93 -21.44
C ALA A 37 28.50 5.35 -19.96
N GLY A 38 29.41 6.25 -19.57
CA GLY A 38 29.58 6.71 -18.18
C GLY A 38 29.13 8.14 -17.89
N THR A 39 28.73 8.92 -18.90
CA THR A 39 28.22 10.29 -18.71
C THR A 39 26.70 10.27 -18.52
N PRO A 40 26.15 10.90 -17.48
CA PRO A 40 24.72 11.02 -17.32
C PRO A 40 24.02 11.65 -18.52
N VAL A 41 22.85 11.15 -18.89
CA VAL A 41 22.01 11.71 -19.95
C VAL A 41 21.23 12.95 -19.46
N THR A 42 20.70 13.75 -20.40
CA THR A 42 19.90 14.96 -20.10
C THR A 42 18.46 14.80 -20.57
N PRO A 43 17.64 13.99 -19.87
CA PRO A 43 16.26 13.75 -20.30
C PRO A 43 15.37 14.98 -20.09
N SER A 44 14.35 15.12 -20.92
CA SER A 44 13.27 16.10 -20.75
C SER A 44 12.04 15.52 -20.06
N GLN A 45 12.02 14.20 -19.82
CA GLN A 45 10.95 13.48 -19.15
C GLN A 45 11.49 12.73 -17.94
N ALA A 46 10.66 12.56 -16.92
CA ALA A 46 11.04 11.87 -15.67
C ALA A 46 11.16 10.33 -15.82
N SER A 47 10.54 9.76 -16.85
CA SER A 47 10.53 8.30 -17.09
C SER A 47 10.37 7.94 -18.55
N VAL A 48 10.70 6.69 -18.89
CA VAL A 48 10.46 6.07 -20.19
C VAL A 48 9.82 4.70 -20.03
N THR A 49 8.87 4.34 -20.90
CA THR A 49 8.16 3.06 -20.83
C THR A 49 8.61 2.12 -21.94
N VAL A 50 9.06 0.92 -21.56
CA VAL A 50 9.27 -0.23 -22.46
C VAL A 50 8.00 -1.06 -22.46
N ALA A 51 7.37 -1.18 -23.63
CA ALA A 51 6.15 -1.96 -23.81
C ALA A 51 6.44 -3.39 -24.27
N SER A 52 5.45 -4.27 -24.16
CA SER A 52 5.54 -5.62 -24.72
C SER A 52 5.69 -5.54 -26.25
N GLY A 53 6.68 -6.26 -26.79
CA GLY A 53 6.97 -6.27 -28.24
C GLY A 53 7.89 -5.15 -28.70
N ASP A 54 8.33 -4.23 -27.84
CA ASP A 54 9.30 -3.20 -28.23
C ASP A 54 10.64 -3.84 -28.64
N SER A 55 11.07 -3.50 -29.85
CA SER A 55 12.45 -3.78 -30.28
C SER A 55 13.41 -2.79 -29.61
N PHE A 56 14.72 -3.11 -29.59
CA PHE A 56 15.74 -2.16 -29.09
C PHE A 56 15.67 -0.82 -29.84
N THR A 57 15.44 -0.83 -31.16
CA THR A 57 15.29 0.38 -31.96
C THR A 57 14.08 1.19 -31.53
N THR A 58 12.95 0.53 -31.22
CA THR A 58 11.75 1.18 -30.70
C THR A 58 12.03 1.84 -29.35
N VAL A 59 12.72 1.14 -28.45
CA VAL A 59 13.11 1.70 -27.14
C VAL A 59 14.03 2.89 -27.31
N LEU A 60 15.03 2.81 -28.22
CA LEU A 60 15.91 3.93 -28.50
C LEU A 60 15.14 5.15 -29.04
N GLY A 61 14.16 4.95 -29.93
CA GLY A 61 13.27 6.01 -30.38
C GLY A 61 12.49 6.67 -29.22
N LYS A 62 12.04 5.86 -28.26
CA LYS A 62 11.40 6.38 -27.04
C LYS A 62 12.36 7.17 -26.13
N LEU A 63 13.63 6.75 -26.04
CA LEU A 63 14.67 7.51 -25.32
C LEU A 63 14.90 8.87 -26.00
N ARG A 64 14.97 8.92 -27.34
CA ARG A 64 15.06 10.17 -28.09
C ARG A 64 13.84 11.07 -27.86
N ALA A 65 12.64 10.51 -27.88
CA ALA A 65 11.41 11.24 -27.58
C ALA A 65 11.35 11.75 -26.13
N ALA A 66 12.07 11.10 -25.21
CA ALA A 66 12.25 11.55 -23.83
C ALA A 66 13.36 12.61 -23.68
N GLY A 67 13.93 13.12 -24.76
CA GLY A 67 14.95 14.17 -24.76
C GLY A 67 16.37 13.67 -24.59
N ILE A 68 16.63 12.37 -24.66
CA ILE A 68 17.99 11.83 -24.55
C ILE A 68 18.64 11.86 -25.93
N ASP A 69 19.42 12.91 -26.22
CA ASP A 69 20.11 13.09 -27.49
C ASP A 69 21.56 12.60 -27.47
N GLU A 70 22.08 12.24 -26.30
CA GLU A 70 23.45 11.80 -26.14
C GLU A 70 23.71 10.47 -26.85
N GLY A 71 24.88 10.43 -27.48
CA GLY A 71 25.39 9.26 -28.21
C GLY A 71 24.66 8.98 -29.51
N GLN A 72 25.39 8.37 -30.45
CA GLN A 72 24.85 7.89 -31.72
C GLN A 72 24.14 6.54 -31.50
N ASP A 73 23.18 6.21 -32.35
CA ASP A 73 22.45 4.94 -32.25
C ASP A 73 23.35 3.71 -32.28
N LEU A 74 24.43 3.77 -33.04
CA LEU A 74 25.44 2.71 -33.04
C LEU A 74 26.12 2.54 -31.67
N GLN A 75 26.37 3.63 -30.95
CA GLN A 75 26.96 3.57 -29.61
C GLN A 75 26.01 2.90 -28.60
N TRP A 76 24.72 3.22 -28.66
CA TRP A 76 23.68 2.57 -27.87
C TRP A 76 23.56 1.08 -28.19
N GLN A 77 23.59 0.70 -29.48
CA GLN A 77 23.53 -0.71 -29.91
C GLN A 77 24.76 -1.51 -29.46
N LEU A 78 25.97 -0.94 -29.57
CA LEU A 78 27.18 -1.56 -29.09
C LEU A 78 27.16 -1.75 -27.58
N LEU A 79 26.72 -0.72 -26.84
CA LEU A 79 26.61 -0.79 -25.39
C LEU A 79 25.57 -1.84 -24.94
N ALA A 80 24.43 -1.92 -25.65
CA ALA A 80 23.41 -2.93 -25.37
C ALA A 80 23.93 -4.36 -25.61
N ARG A 81 24.76 -4.56 -26.65
CA ARG A 81 25.42 -5.87 -26.88
C ARG A 81 26.45 -6.18 -25.79
N GLN A 82 27.30 -5.21 -25.39
CA GLN A 82 28.29 -5.37 -24.31
C GLN A 82 27.63 -5.74 -22.97
N LEU A 83 26.42 -5.22 -22.70
CA LEU A 83 25.66 -5.49 -21.47
C LEU A 83 24.77 -6.71 -21.59
N ASP A 84 24.77 -7.42 -22.73
CA ASP A 84 23.84 -8.51 -23.03
C ASP A 84 22.37 -8.06 -22.86
N ALA A 85 22.07 -6.80 -23.15
CA ALA A 85 20.76 -6.20 -23.02
C ALA A 85 19.96 -6.17 -24.32
N ALA A 86 20.63 -6.34 -25.49
CA ALA A 86 19.98 -6.38 -26.78
C ALA A 86 18.96 -7.53 -26.86
N GLY A 87 17.68 -7.22 -27.08
CA GLY A 87 16.59 -8.20 -27.10
C GLY A 87 16.18 -8.75 -25.74
N LYS A 88 16.75 -8.24 -24.62
CA LYS A 88 16.46 -8.70 -23.24
C LYS A 88 15.98 -7.57 -22.32
N LEU A 89 15.54 -6.45 -22.90
CA LEU A 89 14.95 -5.37 -22.12
C LEU A 89 13.59 -5.81 -21.58
N LYS A 90 13.38 -5.63 -20.28
CA LYS A 90 12.13 -6.01 -19.63
C LYS A 90 11.07 -4.92 -19.77
N VAL A 91 9.83 -5.33 -19.92
CA VAL A 91 8.66 -4.45 -19.93
C VAL A 91 8.56 -3.71 -18.61
N GLY A 92 8.21 -2.41 -18.68
CA GLY A 92 7.99 -1.58 -17.50
C GLY A 92 8.37 -0.13 -17.73
N GLU A 93 8.20 0.68 -16.70
CA GLU A 93 8.56 2.09 -16.66
C GLU A 93 9.87 2.28 -15.94
N TYR A 94 10.79 3.03 -16.52
CA TYR A 94 12.13 3.23 -16.00
C TYR A 94 12.37 4.71 -15.70
N ALA A 95 12.94 4.99 -14.53
CA ALA A 95 13.27 6.34 -14.11
C ALA A 95 14.38 6.94 -14.99
N LEU A 96 14.20 8.19 -15.34
CA LEU A 96 15.20 9.06 -15.96
C LEU A 96 15.64 10.17 -15.01
N GLU A 97 15.03 10.27 -13.81
CA GLU A 97 15.43 11.16 -12.72
C GLU A 97 15.72 10.34 -11.44
N PRO A 98 16.90 10.56 -10.78
CA PRO A 98 18.02 11.37 -11.24
C PRO A 98 18.60 10.81 -12.54
N ALA A 99 19.16 11.70 -13.37
CA ALA A 99 19.66 11.38 -14.72
C ALA A 99 20.67 10.19 -14.68
N PRO A 100 20.30 9.02 -15.25
CA PRO A 100 21.16 7.85 -15.27
C PRO A 100 22.23 7.99 -16.36
N THR A 101 23.32 7.22 -16.24
CA THR A 101 24.18 6.97 -17.39
C THR A 101 23.55 5.99 -18.37
N PRO A 102 23.90 6.01 -19.68
CA PRO A 102 23.44 5.01 -20.65
C PRO A 102 23.65 3.57 -20.17
N ARG A 103 24.78 3.31 -19.49
CA ARG A 103 25.09 2.00 -18.91
C ARG A 103 24.13 1.59 -17.79
N GLU A 104 23.83 2.51 -16.90
CA GLU A 104 22.89 2.26 -15.79
C GLU A 104 21.48 2.05 -16.32
N LEU A 105 21.05 2.89 -17.27
CA LEU A 105 19.71 2.79 -17.86
C LEU A 105 19.49 1.43 -18.54
N LEU A 106 20.40 1.01 -19.43
CA LEU A 106 20.30 -0.29 -20.08
C LEU A 106 20.41 -1.46 -19.11
N ARG A 107 21.23 -1.33 -18.06
CA ARG A 107 21.33 -2.34 -17.00
C ARG A 107 20.04 -2.45 -16.20
N ASN A 108 19.43 -1.32 -15.85
CA ASN A 108 18.15 -1.28 -15.15
C ASN A 108 17.04 -1.92 -16.01
N MET A 109 16.99 -1.57 -17.30
CA MET A 109 16.03 -2.18 -18.24
C MET A 109 16.23 -3.70 -18.41
N ARG A 110 17.49 -4.16 -18.48
CA ARG A 110 17.79 -5.60 -18.54
C ARG A 110 17.42 -6.34 -17.25
N GLN A 111 17.64 -5.72 -16.10
CA GLN A 111 17.35 -6.30 -14.79
C GLN A 111 15.86 -6.19 -14.42
N GLY A 112 15.11 -5.29 -15.07
CA GLY A 112 13.71 -5.00 -14.74
C GLY A 112 13.57 -4.17 -13.47
N LYS A 113 14.51 -3.25 -13.21
CA LYS A 113 14.43 -2.27 -12.11
C LYS A 113 13.48 -1.14 -12.51
N VAL A 114 12.21 -1.46 -12.54
CA VAL A 114 11.12 -0.54 -12.91
C VAL A 114 10.78 0.42 -11.79
N LEU A 115 10.15 1.54 -12.14
CA LEU A 115 9.52 2.45 -11.18
C LEU A 115 8.44 1.73 -10.39
N GLN A 116 8.47 1.94 -9.07
CA GLN A 116 7.51 1.39 -8.14
C GLN A 116 6.64 2.51 -7.57
N TYR A 117 5.36 2.29 -7.61
CA TYR A 117 4.34 3.13 -6.99
C TYR A 117 3.77 2.47 -5.75
N ARG A 118 3.09 3.24 -4.93
CA ARG A 118 2.55 2.75 -3.66
C ARG A 118 1.13 3.23 -3.47
N VAL A 119 0.27 2.35 -2.97
CA VAL A 119 -1.04 2.68 -2.44
C VAL A 119 -1.14 2.13 -1.02
N THR A 120 -1.54 2.98 -0.08
CA THR A 120 -1.68 2.59 1.32
C THR A 120 -3.16 2.42 1.64
N ILE A 121 -3.51 1.24 2.16
CA ILE A 121 -4.78 0.98 2.82
C ILE A 121 -4.57 1.33 4.29
N VAL A 122 -5.35 2.27 4.81
CA VAL A 122 -5.18 2.77 6.17
C VAL A 122 -6.10 2.01 7.13
N GLU A 123 -5.61 1.71 8.32
CA GLU A 123 -6.39 1.10 9.40
C GLU A 123 -7.65 1.91 9.69
N GLY A 124 -8.75 1.22 9.95
CA GLY A 124 -10.03 1.85 10.21
C GLY A 124 -10.76 2.41 8.98
N TRP A 125 -10.21 2.31 7.77
CA TRP A 125 -10.97 2.62 6.56
C TRP A 125 -12.07 1.59 6.30
N ASN A 126 -13.17 2.05 5.71
CA ASN A 126 -14.18 1.16 5.15
C ASN A 126 -13.92 0.90 3.66
N ILE A 127 -14.67 -0.04 3.08
CA ILE A 127 -14.51 -0.42 1.67
C ILE A 127 -14.66 0.76 0.70
N ARG A 128 -15.52 1.75 0.99
CA ARG A 128 -15.70 2.93 0.13
C ARG A 128 -14.44 3.80 0.10
N GLN A 129 -13.82 4.00 1.27
CA GLN A 129 -12.57 4.78 1.38
C GLN A 129 -11.41 4.07 0.68
N LEU A 130 -11.32 2.75 0.82
CA LEU A 130 -10.34 1.92 0.12
C LEU A 130 -10.50 2.04 -1.40
N ARG A 131 -11.71 1.84 -1.93
CA ARG A 131 -11.99 1.99 -3.36
C ARG A 131 -11.66 3.39 -3.87
N ALA A 132 -12.00 4.43 -3.11
CA ALA A 132 -11.67 5.81 -3.45
C ALA A 132 -10.15 6.05 -3.50
N ALA A 133 -9.37 5.40 -2.65
CA ALA A 133 -7.90 5.49 -2.69
C ALA A 133 -7.32 4.78 -3.92
N LEU A 134 -7.82 3.58 -4.25
CA LEU A 134 -7.42 2.86 -5.46
C LEU A 134 -7.75 3.66 -6.74
N ASN A 135 -8.94 4.26 -6.81
CA ASN A 135 -9.35 5.07 -7.97
C ASN A 135 -8.49 6.33 -8.19
N ARG A 136 -7.78 6.81 -7.16
CA ARG A 136 -6.81 7.92 -7.28
C ARG A 136 -5.38 7.46 -7.54
N ALA A 137 -5.09 6.17 -7.39
CA ALA A 137 -3.75 5.65 -7.53
C ALA A 137 -3.30 5.60 -9.00
N GLN A 138 -2.32 6.43 -9.37
CA GLN A 138 -1.74 6.46 -10.71
C GLN A 138 -0.34 5.82 -10.68
N PRO A 139 0.10 5.11 -11.72
CA PRO A 139 -0.58 4.78 -13.00
C PRO A 139 -1.32 3.43 -12.96
N LEU A 140 -1.97 3.08 -11.85
CA LEU A 140 -2.73 1.85 -11.68
C LEU A 140 -3.88 1.76 -12.71
N GLN A 141 -4.12 0.60 -13.29
CA GLN A 141 -5.30 0.35 -14.11
C GLN A 141 -6.52 0.12 -13.22
N HIS A 142 -7.59 0.90 -13.45
CA HIS A 142 -8.80 0.87 -12.64
C HIS A 142 -9.86 -0.06 -13.28
N LYS A 143 -9.78 -1.35 -12.98
CA LYS A 143 -10.75 -2.36 -13.47
C LYS A 143 -12.00 -2.47 -12.61
N THR A 144 -11.92 -1.99 -11.35
CA THR A 144 -12.99 -2.19 -10.37
C THR A 144 -13.90 -0.98 -10.18
N VAL A 145 -13.66 0.15 -10.87
CA VAL A 145 -14.34 1.42 -10.63
C VAL A 145 -15.87 1.32 -10.73
N ASP A 146 -16.38 0.59 -11.72
CA ASP A 146 -17.81 0.45 -11.99
C ASP A 146 -18.42 -0.82 -11.40
N MET A 147 -17.64 -1.67 -10.72
CA MET A 147 -18.13 -2.90 -10.10
C MET A 147 -18.90 -2.60 -8.83
N SER A 148 -20.04 -3.26 -8.65
CA SER A 148 -20.66 -3.40 -7.32
C SER A 148 -19.76 -4.19 -6.37
N ASP A 149 -20.04 -4.15 -5.08
CA ASP A 149 -19.30 -4.93 -4.08
C ASP A 149 -19.39 -6.45 -4.32
N ALA A 150 -20.54 -6.95 -4.79
CA ALA A 150 -20.72 -8.35 -5.16
C ALA A 150 -19.89 -8.74 -6.39
N GLU A 151 -19.88 -7.91 -7.45
CA GLU A 151 -19.08 -8.14 -8.64
C GLU A 151 -17.57 -8.07 -8.33
N LEU A 152 -17.15 -7.14 -7.48
CA LEU A 152 -15.79 -7.05 -7.00
C LEU A 152 -15.35 -8.36 -6.32
N MET A 153 -16.13 -8.85 -5.37
CA MET A 153 -15.79 -10.07 -4.64
C MET A 153 -15.85 -11.31 -5.54
N ALA A 154 -16.77 -11.36 -6.50
CA ALA A 154 -16.80 -12.41 -7.52
C ALA A 154 -15.54 -12.38 -8.41
N ALA A 155 -15.08 -11.19 -8.85
CA ALA A 155 -13.87 -11.02 -9.64
C ALA A 155 -12.60 -11.40 -8.86
N LEU A 156 -12.62 -11.26 -7.54
CA LEU A 156 -11.56 -11.73 -6.64
C LEU A 156 -11.61 -13.25 -6.40
N GLY A 157 -12.74 -13.92 -6.72
CA GLY A 157 -12.95 -15.35 -6.47
C GLY A 157 -13.66 -15.67 -5.15
N PHE A 158 -14.32 -14.68 -4.52
CA PHE A 158 -14.95 -14.78 -3.21
C PHE A 158 -16.41 -14.26 -3.23
N ALA A 159 -17.22 -14.68 -4.20
CA ALA A 159 -18.57 -14.18 -4.46
C ALA A 159 -19.51 -14.16 -3.24
N GLU A 160 -19.34 -15.10 -2.31
CA GLU A 160 -20.18 -15.22 -1.10
C GLU A 160 -19.70 -14.34 0.07
N GLN A 161 -18.61 -13.60 -0.08
CA GLN A 161 -18.05 -12.78 1.00
C GLN A 161 -18.45 -11.32 0.85
N HIS A 162 -18.73 -10.66 1.99
CA HIS A 162 -18.87 -9.21 2.04
C HIS A 162 -17.45 -8.57 2.04
N PRO A 163 -17.19 -7.51 1.25
CA PRO A 163 -15.85 -6.93 1.12
C PRO A 163 -15.35 -6.19 2.36
N GLU A 164 -16.26 -5.72 3.23
CA GLU A 164 -15.88 -4.95 4.41
C GLU A 164 -15.00 -5.77 5.35
N GLY A 165 -13.88 -5.17 5.79
CA GLY A 165 -12.92 -5.79 6.68
C GLY A 165 -11.94 -6.78 6.02
N ARG A 166 -12.11 -7.12 4.74
CA ARG A 166 -11.40 -8.24 4.08
C ARG A 166 -10.03 -7.89 3.51
N PHE A 167 -9.60 -6.64 3.58
CA PHE A 167 -8.35 -6.19 2.96
C PHE A 167 -7.41 -5.67 4.05
N LEU A 168 -6.23 -6.27 4.21
CA LEU A 168 -5.30 -5.89 5.27
C LEU A 168 -4.79 -4.47 5.04
N PRO A 169 -4.89 -3.58 6.05
CA PRO A 169 -4.24 -2.28 6.01
C PRO A 169 -2.73 -2.42 5.94
N GLU A 170 -2.17 -1.99 4.82
CA GLU A 170 -0.74 -2.01 4.53
C GLU A 170 -0.43 -1.14 3.32
N THR A 171 0.86 -0.89 3.06
CA THR A 171 1.30 -0.23 1.84
C THR A 171 1.62 -1.26 0.76
N TYR A 172 0.86 -1.23 -0.33
CA TYR A 172 0.99 -2.13 -1.46
C TYR A 172 1.77 -1.48 -2.59
N ILE A 173 2.84 -2.15 -3.00
CA ILE A 173 3.66 -1.72 -4.13
C ILE A 173 3.02 -2.24 -5.42
N TYR A 174 3.01 -1.38 -6.44
CA TYR A 174 2.57 -1.71 -7.79
C TYR A 174 3.44 -1.00 -8.82
N GLN A 175 3.33 -1.39 -10.08
CA GLN A 175 4.06 -0.80 -11.21
C GLN A 175 3.09 -0.43 -12.32
N ARG A 176 3.55 0.36 -13.28
CA ARG A 176 2.75 0.65 -14.48
C ARG A 176 2.37 -0.64 -15.19
N GLY A 177 1.07 -0.80 -15.47
CA GLY A 177 0.51 -2.02 -16.06
C GLY A 177 -0.20 -2.93 -15.05
N ASP A 178 0.08 -2.80 -13.75
CA ASP A 178 -0.71 -3.47 -12.71
C ASP A 178 -2.12 -2.87 -12.64
N ASN A 179 -3.05 -3.63 -12.09
CA ASN A 179 -4.42 -3.20 -11.90
C ASN A 179 -4.85 -3.31 -10.42
N ASP A 180 -5.94 -2.65 -10.10
CA ASP A 180 -6.50 -2.59 -8.74
C ASP A 180 -6.98 -3.95 -8.21
N LEU A 181 -7.45 -4.88 -9.08
CA LEU A 181 -7.78 -6.25 -8.67
C LEU A 181 -6.54 -6.99 -8.15
N ASP A 182 -5.36 -6.79 -8.76
CA ASP A 182 -4.13 -7.45 -8.31
C ASP A 182 -3.68 -6.92 -6.95
N VAL A 183 -3.87 -5.63 -6.69
CA VAL A 183 -3.64 -5.04 -5.36
C VAL A 183 -4.61 -5.63 -4.34
N LEU A 184 -5.90 -5.66 -4.67
CA LEU A 184 -6.94 -6.20 -3.79
C LEU A 184 -6.76 -7.69 -3.50
N LYS A 185 -6.36 -8.50 -4.48
CA LYS A 185 -6.03 -9.92 -4.26
C LYS A 185 -4.93 -10.09 -3.22
N ARG A 186 -3.86 -9.29 -3.32
CA ARG A 186 -2.76 -9.33 -2.35
C ARG A 186 -3.22 -8.88 -0.96
N ALA A 187 -4.02 -7.83 -0.88
CA ALA A 187 -4.55 -7.31 0.38
C ALA A 187 -5.52 -8.30 1.04
N HIS A 188 -6.37 -8.96 0.26
CA HIS A 188 -7.27 -10.01 0.74
C HIS A 188 -6.48 -11.22 1.25
N ALA A 189 -5.53 -11.73 0.48
CA ALA A 189 -4.70 -12.86 0.88
C ALA A 189 -3.89 -12.56 2.15
N ALA A 190 -3.41 -11.32 2.31
CA ALA A 190 -2.72 -10.88 3.51
C ALA A 190 -3.68 -10.86 4.72
N MET A 191 -4.91 -10.37 4.57
CA MET A 191 -5.91 -10.38 5.65
C MET A 191 -6.28 -11.81 6.05
N GLU A 192 -6.55 -12.70 5.10
CA GLU A 192 -6.87 -14.10 5.39
C GLU A 192 -5.75 -14.79 6.18
N LYS A 193 -4.48 -14.52 5.83
CA LYS A 193 -3.31 -15.05 6.54
C LYS A 193 -3.25 -14.55 7.99
N GLU A 194 -3.39 -13.24 8.21
CA GLU A 194 -3.32 -12.64 9.56
C GLU A 194 -4.52 -13.08 10.40
N LEU A 195 -5.72 -13.14 9.81
CA LEU A 195 -6.93 -13.59 10.49
C LEU A 195 -6.81 -15.07 10.90
N ALA A 196 -6.31 -15.93 10.03
CA ALA A 196 -6.10 -17.34 10.33
C ALA A 196 -5.06 -17.51 11.46
N ALA A 197 -3.97 -16.74 11.45
CA ALA A 197 -2.97 -16.76 12.51
C ALA A 197 -3.53 -16.29 13.87
N ALA A 198 -4.28 -15.17 13.88
CA ALA A 198 -4.93 -14.65 15.08
C ALA A 198 -5.96 -15.67 15.63
N TRP A 199 -6.75 -16.29 14.76
CA TRP A 199 -7.71 -17.30 15.16
C TRP A 199 -7.04 -18.57 15.73
N ALA A 200 -5.96 -19.02 15.14
CA ALA A 200 -5.22 -20.21 15.61
C ALA A 200 -4.57 -20.00 16.96
N SER A 201 -4.09 -18.78 17.25
CA SER A 201 -3.43 -18.44 18.52
C SER A 201 -4.37 -17.89 19.61
N ARG A 202 -5.67 -17.77 19.31
CA ARG A 202 -6.64 -17.14 20.22
C ARG A 202 -6.71 -17.79 21.60
N ALA A 203 -7.08 -17.03 22.60
CA ALA A 203 -7.42 -17.56 23.92
C ALA A 203 -8.57 -18.56 23.83
N ASP A 204 -8.55 -19.61 24.66
CA ASP A 204 -9.48 -20.76 24.58
C ASP A 204 -10.94 -20.42 24.83
N ASP A 205 -11.22 -19.45 25.72
CA ASP A 205 -12.57 -19.13 26.21
C ASP A 205 -13.12 -17.83 25.61
N LEU A 206 -13.05 -17.68 24.28
CA LEU A 206 -13.68 -16.55 23.59
C LEU A 206 -15.14 -16.86 23.22
N PRO A 207 -16.08 -15.90 23.35
CA PRO A 207 -17.47 -16.06 22.93
C PRO A 207 -17.65 -15.89 21.41
N LEU A 208 -16.61 -16.16 20.62
CA LEU A 208 -16.59 -16.05 19.16
C LEU A 208 -16.61 -17.45 18.55
N LYS A 209 -17.44 -17.64 17.51
CA LYS A 209 -17.71 -18.95 16.90
C LYS A 209 -16.88 -19.22 15.64
N SER A 210 -16.32 -18.17 15.04
CA SER A 210 -15.60 -18.26 13.77
C SER A 210 -14.54 -17.18 13.62
N PRO A 211 -13.55 -17.37 12.71
CA PRO A 211 -12.62 -16.31 12.33
C PRO A 211 -13.34 -15.04 11.86
N TYR A 212 -14.48 -15.18 11.19
CA TYR A 212 -15.25 -14.03 10.72
C TYR A 212 -15.82 -13.19 11.85
N GLU A 213 -16.31 -13.82 12.93
CA GLU A 213 -16.75 -13.09 14.13
C GLU A 213 -15.56 -12.36 14.82
N LEU A 214 -14.36 -12.95 14.78
CA LEU A 214 -13.14 -12.26 15.24
C LEU A 214 -12.86 -11.02 14.39
N LEU A 215 -12.96 -11.13 13.07
CA LEU A 215 -12.78 -10.01 12.14
C LEU A 215 -13.80 -8.89 12.39
N ILE A 216 -15.08 -9.25 12.61
CA ILE A 216 -16.13 -8.28 12.95
C ILE A 216 -15.76 -7.50 14.21
N LEU A 217 -15.44 -8.21 15.29
CA LEU A 217 -15.12 -7.54 16.57
C LEU A 217 -13.82 -6.73 16.47
N ALA A 218 -12.80 -7.24 15.77
CA ALA A 218 -11.56 -6.51 15.53
C ALA A 218 -11.80 -5.18 14.79
N SER A 219 -12.73 -5.17 13.83
CA SER A 219 -13.09 -3.94 13.12
C SER A 219 -13.79 -2.89 14.00
N ILE A 220 -14.51 -3.35 15.02
CA ILE A 220 -15.13 -2.47 16.04
C ILE A 220 -14.04 -1.91 16.94
N ILE A 221 -13.16 -2.76 17.47
CA ILE A 221 -12.03 -2.36 18.34
C ILE A 221 -11.12 -1.36 17.62
N GLU A 222 -10.84 -1.58 16.32
CA GLU A 222 -10.05 -0.66 15.48
C GLU A 222 -10.64 0.76 15.48
N LYS A 223 -11.96 0.88 15.52
CA LYS A 223 -12.67 2.18 15.51
C LYS A 223 -12.84 2.82 16.88
N GLU A 224 -12.61 2.08 17.97
CA GLU A 224 -12.81 2.59 19.33
C GLU A 224 -11.63 3.38 19.86
N THR A 225 -10.41 2.96 19.56
CA THR A 225 -9.22 3.62 20.12
C THR A 225 -8.07 3.71 19.14
N GLY A 226 -7.42 4.88 19.13
CA GLY A 226 -6.11 5.06 18.50
C GLY A 226 -4.93 4.60 19.37
N LEU A 227 -5.17 4.29 20.65
CA LEU A 227 -4.11 3.83 21.56
C LEU A 227 -3.94 2.33 21.48
N ALA A 228 -2.83 1.88 20.90
CA ALA A 228 -2.51 0.45 20.76
C ALA A 228 -2.53 -0.29 22.10
N SER A 229 -2.06 0.36 23.18
CA SER A 229 -2.01 -0.23 24.53
C SER A 229 -3.38 -0.54 25.15
N GLU A 230 -4.45 0.12 24.70
CA GLU A 230 -5.80 -0.08 25.24
C GLU A 230 -6.63 -1.09 24.44
N ARG A 231 -6.23 -1.43 23.21
CA ARG A 231 -6.97 -2.40 22.37
C ARG A 231 -7.27 -3.72 23.10
N PRO A 232 -6.33 -4.36 23.85
CA PRO A 232 -6.64 -5.59 24.59
C PRO A 232 -7.66 -5.38 25.73
N GLN A 233 -7.65 -4.21 26.39
CA GLN A 233 -8.60 -3.89 27.45
C GLN A 233 -10.01 -3.70 26.90
N ILE A 234 -10.14 -2.93 25.78
CA ILE A 234 -11.42 -2.73 25.08
C ILE A 234 -11.95 -4.07 24.55
N ALA A 235 -11.08 -4.91 23.96
CA ALA A 235 -11.42 -6.27 23.56
C ALA A 235 -11.98 -7.06 24.75
N GLY A 236 -11.33 -6.99 25.92
CA GLY A 236 -11.79 -7.62 27.15
C GLY A 236 -13.18 -7.16 27.58
N VAL A 237 -13.49 -5.87 27.50
CA VAL A 237 -14.83 -5.34 27.78
C VAL A 237 -15.86 -5.95 26.84
N PHE A 238 -15.62 -5.91 25.53
CA PHE A 238 -16.58 -6.44 24.55
C PHE A 238 -16.76 -7.96 24.68
N MET A 239 -15.68 -8.72 24.93
CA MET A 239 -15.79 -10.16 25.17
C MET A 239 -16.66 -10.48 26.39
N ARG A 240 -16.48 -9.77 27.50
CA ARG A 240 -17.31 -9.93 28.70
C ARG A 240 -18.76 -9.58 28.43
N ARG A 241 -19.04 -8.47 27.73
CA ARG A 241 -20.40 -8.10 27.33
C ARG A 241 -21.05 -9.17 26.46
N LEU A 242 -20.34 -9.72 25.47
CA LEU A 242 -20.84 -10.81 24.61
C LEU A 242 -21.17 -12.06 25.43
N LYS A 243 -20.29 -12.48 26.36
CA LYS A 243 -20.53 -13.63 27.27
C LYS A 243 -21.78 -13.45 28.14
N MET A 244 -22.05 -12.21 28.56
CA MET A 244 -23.21 -11.87 29.40
C MET A 244 -24.48 -11.55 28.61
N GLY A 245 -24.45 -11.60 27.28
CA GLY A 245 -25.57 -11.19 26.45
C GLY A 245 -25.86 -9.67 26.47
N MET A 246 -24.90 -8.87 26.98
CA MET A 246 -25.01 -7.41 26.97
C MET A 246 -24.83 -6.86 25.56
N ARG A 247 -25.53 -5.76 25.28
CA ARG A 247 -25.33 -4.99 24.02
C ARG A 247 -23.93 -4.35 24.02
N LEU A 248 -23.30 -4.29 22.84
CA LEU A 248 -21.96 -3.66 22.71
C LEU A 248 -22.04 -2.14 22.91
N GLN A 249 -23.09 -1.47 22.45
CA GLN A 249 -23.35 -0.04 22.63
C GLN A 249 -22.15 0.83 22.25
N THR A 250 -21.73 0.73 21.01
CA THR A 250 -20.55 1.38 20.46
C THR A 250 -20.93 2.29 19.29
N ASP A 251 -20.56 3.55 19.38
CA ASP A 251 -20.88 4.60 18.42
C ASP A 251 -20.39 4.30 17.00
N PRO A 252 -19.18 3.77 16.77
CA PRO A 252 -18.69 3.43 15.44
C PRO A 252 -19.63 2.53 14.62
N THR A 253 -20.35 1.61 15.25
CA THR A 253 -21.28 0.72 14.55
C THR A 253 -22.51 1.49 14.05
N VAL A 254 -22.99 2.45 14.84
CA VAL A 254 -24.10 3.33 14.46
C VAL A 254 -23.67 4.25 13.31
N ILE A 255 -22.49 4.85 13.41
CA ILE A 255 -21.89 5.69 12.36
C ILE A 255 -21.79 4.91 11.05
N TYR A 256 -21.29 3.68 11.09
CA TYR A 256 -21.21 2.82 9.91
C TYR A 256 -22.58 2.56 9.31
N GLY A 257 -23.58 2.25 10.15
CA GLY A 257 -24.97 2.02 9.72
C GLY A 257 -25.65 3.25 9.09
N ILE A 258 -25.32 4.47 9.54
CA ILE A 258 -25.76 5.73 8.91
C ILE A 258 -25.11 5.91 7.52
N GLY A 259 -23.87 5.47 7.39
CA GLY A 259 -23.14 5.49 6.12
C GLY A 259 -22.81 6.91 5.64
N SER A 260 -23.06 7.18 4.36
CA SER A 260 -22.75 8.48 3.73
C SER A 260 -23.58 9.66 4.25
N ALA A 261 -24.69 9.40 4.92
CA ALA A 261 -25.53 10.43 5.52
C ALA A 261 -25.01 10.94 6.88
N TYR A 262 -23.92 10.35 7.41
CA TYR A 262 -23.32 10.82 8.65
C TYR A 262 -22.65 12.19 8.47
N ASP A 263 -23.12 13.18 9.22
CA ASP A 263 -22.67 14.58 9.15
C ASP A 263 -21.63 14.97 10.23
N GLY A 264 -21.05 13.98 10.92
CA GLY A 264 -20.07 14.22 12.00
C GLY A 264 -20.67 14.26 13.40
N ASN A 265 -22.02 14.25 13.54
CA ASN A 265 -22.70 14.32 14.83
C ASN A 265 -23.64 13.15 15.05
N ILE A 266 -23.46 12.42 16.16
CA ILE A 266 -24.42 11.41 16.61
C ILE A 266 -25.53 12.09 17.39
N ARG A 267 -26.78 11.86 16.95
CA ARG A 267 -27.99 12.34 17.61
C ARG A 267 -28.67 11.21 18.39
N ARG A 268 -29.48 11.57 19.37
CA ARG A 268 -30.28 10.60 20.15
C ARG A 268 -31.14 9.70 19.24
N SER A 269 -31.71 10.26 18.17
CA SER A 269 -32.46 9.49 17.17
C SER A 269 -31.62 8.38 16.53
N HIS A 270 -30.33 8.64 16.22
CA HIS A 270 -29.45 7.61 15.67
C HIS A 270 -29.22 6.45 16.61
N LEU A 271 -29.14 6.71 17.94
CA LEU A 271 -28.94 5.67 18.96
C LEU A 271 -30.21 4.86 19.22
N THR A 272 -31.40 5.40 18.92
CA THR A 272 -32.69 4.75 19.19
C THR A 272 -33.35 4.11 17.95
N THR A 273 -32.93 4.51 16.74
CA THR A 273 -33.42 3.90 15.49
C THR A 273 -32.81 2.53 15.31
N ASP A 274 -33.66 1.52 15.17
CA ASP A 274 -33.19 0.15 14.96
C ASP A 274 -32.67 -0.04 13.54
N THR A 275 -31.40 -0.43 13.43
CA THR A 275 -30.73 -0.83 12.18
C THR A 275 -29.91 -2.09 12.42
N PRO A 276 -29.56 -2.85 11.37
CA PRO A 276 -28.70 -4.04 11.54
C PRO A 276 -27.35 -3.76 12.23
N TYR A 277 -26.86 -2.53 12.15
CA TYR A 277 -25.58 -2.11 12.74
C TYR A 277 -25.75 -1.36 14.08
N ASN A 278 -26.97 -1.13 14.57
CA ASN A 278 -27.15 -0.38 15.82
C ASN A 278 -26.99 -1.28 17.03
N THR A 279 -25.80 -1.28 17.62
CA THR A 279 -25.49 -2.07 18.83
C THR A 279 -26.07 -1.47 20.12
N TYR A 280 -26.78 -0.35 20.08
CA TYR A 280 -27.61 0.16 21.19
C TYR A 280 -28.99 -0.47 21.22
N THR A 281 -29.52 -0.92 20.06
CA THR A 281 -30.83 -1.56 19.96
C THR A 281 -30.72 -3.09 19.85
N ARG A 282 -29.65 -3.59 19.25
CA ARG A 282 -29.43 -5.02 19.00
C ARG A 282 -28.30 -5.58 19.85
N ALA A 283 -28.44 -6.82 20.31
CA ALA A 283 -27.40 -7.56 21.01
C ALA A 283 -26.53 -8.33 20.03
N GLY A 284 -25.30 -8.67 20.47
CA GLY A 284 -24.34 -9.42 19.67
C GLY A 284 -23.49 -8.55 18.75
N LEU A 285 -22.86 -9.20 17.78
CA LEU A 285 -22.00 -8.57 16.76
C LEU A 285 -22.85 -7.95 15.63
N THR A 286 -22.26 -7.03 14.90
CA THR A 286 -22.81 -6.50 13.64
C THR A 286 -22.80 -7.58 12.55
N PRO A 287 -23.65 -7.45 11.50
CA PRO A 287 -23.71 -8.45 10.42
C PRO A 287 -22.39 -8.62 9.66
N THR A 288 -21.62 -7.55 9.55
CA THR A 288 -20.32 -7.51 8.88
C THR A 288 -19.32 -6.71 9.71
N PRO A 289 -18.02 -6.77 9.41
CA PRO A 289 -17.07 -5.75 9.86
C PRO A 289 -17.56 -4.35 9.49
N ILE A 290 -17.04 -3.32 10.17
CA ILE A 290 -17.38 -1.91 9.93
C ILE A 290 -16.18 -1.10 9.42
N ALA A 291 -15.02 -1.73 9.36
CA ALA A 291 -13.77 -1.14 8.88
C ALA A 291 -12.75 -2.23 8.57
N MET A 292 -11.63 -1.87 7.95
CA MET A 292 -10.44 -2.70 7.78
C MET A 292 -9.61 -2.67 9.08
N PRO A 293 -9.60 -3.73 9.89
CA PRO A 293 -8.77 -3.76 11.11
C PRO A 293 -7.31 -4.05 10.77
N GLY A 294 -6.39 -3.44 11.51
CA GLY A 294 -4.97 -3.77 11.48
C GLY A 294 -4.63 -5.05 12.24
N ARG A 295 -3.36 -5.48 12.12
CA ARG A 295 -2.83 -6.65 12.84
C ARG A 295 -3.03 -6.55 14.35
N ASP A 296 -2.79 -5.37 14.90
CA ASP A 296 -2.89 -5.13 16.35
C ASP A 296 -4.33 -5.30 16.87
N ALA A 297 -5.33 -4.87 16.10
CA ALA A 297 -6.73 -5.06 16.45
C ALA A 297 -7.14 -6.54 16.39
N LEU A 298 -6.67 -7.29 15.37
CA LEU A 298 -6.87 -8.74 15.28
C LEU A 298 -6.25 -9.46 16.48
N GLN A 299 -5.00 -9.14 16.83
CA GLN A 299 -4.29 -9.74 17.95
C GLN A 299 -4.93 -9.38 19.31
N ALA A 300 -5.31 -8.12 19.50
CA ALA A 300 -6.01 -7.69 20.72
C ALA A 300 -7.36 -8.41 20.88
N THR A 301 -8.06 -8.67 19.77
CA THR A 301 -9.31 -9.43 19.76
C THR A 301 -9.09 -10.91 20.09
N ALA A 302 -8.02 -11.49 19.55
CA ALA A 302 -7.64 -12.89 19.86
C ALA A 302 -7.13 -13.07 21.28
N HIS A 303 -6.52 -12.05 21.87
CA HIS A 303 -5.90 -12.06 23.21
C HIS A 303 -6.42 -10.89 24.06
N PRO A 304 -7.72 -10.88 24.42
CA PRO A 304 -8.31 -9.81 25.21
C PRO A 304 -7.72 -9.79 26.63
N ALA A 305 -7.55 -8.58 27.17
CA ALA A 305 -7.06 -8.45 28.55
C ALA A 305 -8.05 -9.04 29.56
N ALA A 306 -7.51 -9.77 30.53
CA ALA A 306 -8.26 -10.22 31.70
C ALA A 306 -8.78 -9.03 32.52
N GLY A 307 -9.74 -9.28 33.40
CA GLY A 307 -10.31 -8.26 34.29
C GLY A 307 -11.82 -8.34 34.37
N ASN A 308 -12.44 -7.35 35.00
CA ASN A 308 -13.87 -7.29 35.27
C ASN A 308 -14.58 -6.07 34.69
N ALA A 309 -13.86 -5.18 33.99
CA ALA A 309 -14.44 -3.99 33.40
C ALA A 309 -15.51 -4.34 32.36
N LEU A 310 -16.67 -3.70 32.45
CA LEU A 310 -17.78 -3.81 31.52
C LEU A 310 -18.06 -2.51 30.78
N TYR A 311 -17.43 -1.42 31.20
CA TYR A 311 -17.64 -0.07 30.67
C TYR A 311 -16.31 0.62 30.46
N PHE A 312 -16.26 1.55 29.54
CA PHE A 312 -15.17 2.51 29.38
C PHE A 312 -15.72 3.84 28.88
N VAL A 313 -15.02 4.91 29.17
CA VAL A 313 -15.31 6.27 28.70
C VAL A 313 -14.01 7.02 28.53
N ALA A 314 -13.92 7.91 27.52
CA ALA A 314 -12.73 8.72 27.32
C ALA A 314 -12.38 9.55 28.55
N VAL A 315 -11.09 9.67 28.90
CA VAL A 315 -10.62 10.50 30.01
C VAL A 315 -10.90 12.00 29.72
N GLY A 316 -10.80 12.42 28.45
CA GLY A 316 -11.11 13.81 28.05
C GLY A 316 -10.01 14.83 28.32
N ASP A 317 -8.82 14.39 28.70
CA ASP A 317 -7.64 15.23 28.96
C ASP A 317 -6.81 15.55 27.71
N GLY A 318 -7.09 14.87 26.59
CA GLY A 318 -6.36 14.98 25.33
C GLY A 318 -5.37 13.85 25.09
N SER A 319 -5.20 12.93 26.05
CA SER A 319 -4.34 11.74 25.91
C SER A 319 -4.90 10.71 24.92
N GLY A 320 -6.22 10.74 24.66
CA GLY A 320 -6.93 9.67 23.93
C GLY A 320 -7.21 8.43 24.79
N ALA A 321 -6.84 8.44 26.07
CA ALA A 321 -7.01 7.32 26.99
C ALA A 321 -8.45 7.18 27.49
N HIS A 322 -8.81 5.96 27.94
CA HIS A 322 -10.10 5.63 28.52
C HIS A 322 -9.99 5.24 30.00
N GLU A 323 -11.03 5.56 30.73
CA GLU A 323 -11.24 5.08 32.09
C GLU A 323 -12.17 3.85 32.04
N PHE A 324 -11.70 2.73 32.60
CA PHE A 324 -12.42 1.45 32.59
C PHE A 324 -13.12 1.22 33.92
N SER A 325 -14.35 0.72 33.89
CA SER A 325 -15.21 0.53 35.07
C SER A 325 -15.88 -0.85 35.05
N ALA A 326 -15.99 -1.48 36.23
CA ALA A 326 -16.66 -2.77 36.38
C ALA A 326 -18.19 -2.59 36.52
N THR A 327 -18.63 -1.53 37.17
CA THR A 327 -20.03 -1.27 37.48
C THR A 327 -20.57 -0.03 36.78
N LEU A 328 -21.90 0.02 36.60
CA LEU A 328 -22.56 1.19 36.03
C LEU A 328 -22.38 2.45 36.90
N ALA A 329 -22.33 2.28 38.22
CA ALA A 329 -22.13 3.39 39.16
C ALA A 329 -20.74 4.03 38.97
N GLU A 330 -19.68 3.21 38.88
CA GLU A 330 -18.31 3.68 38.57
C GLU A 330 -18.25 4.37 37.20
N HIS A 331 -18.90 3.77 36.19
CA HIS A 331 -18.95 4.34 34.86
C HIS A 331 -19.64 5.72 34.85
N ASN A 332 -20.79 5.85 35.52
CA ASN A 332 -21.50 7.12 35.61
C ASN A 332 -20.65 8.21 36.31
N ALA A 333 -19.87 7.83 37.32
CA ALA A 333 -18.91 8.73 37.95
C ALA A 333 -17.78 9.15 37.00
N ALA A 334 -17.26 8.21 36.19
CA ALA A 334 -16.25 8.50 35.17
C ALA A 334 -16.80 9.43 34.06
N VAL A 335 -18.04 9.18 33.59
CA VAL A 335 -18.74 10.07 32.65
C VAL A 335 -18.91 11.48 33.21
N ALA A 336 -19.25 11.62 34.48
CA ALA A 336 -19.36 12.94 35.12
C ALA A 336 -18.01 13.69 35.10
N ARG A 337 -16.89 13.00 35.38
CA ARG A 337 -15.52 13.57 35.28
C ARG A 337 -15.19 14.01 33.85
N TYR A 338 -15.48 13.17 32.90
CA TYR A 338 -15.29 13.47 31.47
C TYR A 338 -16.04 14.73 31.04
N LEU A 339 -17.34 14.81 31.37
CA LEU A 339 -18.18 15.99 31.05
C LEU A 339 -17.69 17.27 31.75
N GLN A 340 -17.18 17.16 32.97
CA GLN A 340 -16.58 18.29 33.70
C GLN A 340 -15.34 18.81 32.98
N ARG A 341 -14.43 17.92 32.55
CA ARG A 341 -13.24 18.28 31.76
C ARG A 341 -13.59 18.94 30.42
N LEU A 342 -14.59 18.40 29.71
CA LEU A 342 -15.06 19.00 28.45
C LEU A 342 -15.60 20.43 28.64
N ARG A 343 -16.37 20.65 29.72
CA ARG A 343 -16.88 21.99 30.05
C ARG A 343 -15.76 22.98 30.38
N ALA A 344 -14.76 22.55 31.14
CA ALA A 344 -13.59 23.36 31.46
C ALA A 344 -12.84 23.79 30.20
N LYS A 345 -12.49 22.84 29.31
CA LYS A 345 -11.83 23.14 28.03
C LYS A 345 -12.63 24.09 27.14
N ARG A 346 -13.95 23.92 27.09
CA ARG A 346 -14.81 24.84 26.29
C ARG A 346 -14.81 26.23 26.85
N ASN A 347 -14.79 26.40 28.17
CA ASN A 347 -14.75 27.73 28.82
C ASN A 347 -13.37 28.40 28.62
N GLU A 348 -12.28 27.64 28.59
CA GLU A 348 -10.93 28.13 28.31
C GLU A 348 -10.75 28.55 26.84
N ALA A 349 -11.44 27.90 25.89
CA ALA A 349 -11.40 28.20 24.46
C ALA A 349 -12.37 29.28 24.03
N ALA A 350 -13.28 29.76 24.89
CA ALA A 350 -14.18 30.87 24.60
C ALA A 350 -13.38 32.20 24.55
N PRO A 351 -13.44 32.97 23.46
CA PRO A 351 -12.78 34.29 23.41
C PRO A 351 -13.32 35.20 24.51
N LYS A 352 -12.39 35.86 25.25
CA LYS A 352 -12.70 36.88 26.23
C LYS A 352 -13.23 38.13 25.57
#